data_8efaea53cae233ced2d3dcca09d87b93
#
_entry.id   8efaea53cae233ced2d3dcca09d87b93
#
_cell.length_a   1.000
_cell.length_b   1.000
_cell.length_c   1.000
_cell.angle_alpha   90.00
_cell.angle_beta   90.00
_cell.angle_gamma   90.00
#
_symmetry.space_group_name_H-M   'P 1'
#
loop_
_entity.id
_entity.type
_entity.pdbx_description
1 polymer ?
#
loop_
_entity_poly.entity_id
_entity_poly.type
_entity_poly.pdbx_seq_one_letter_code
_entity_poly.pdbx_strand_id
1 'polypeptide(L)'
;MALHITRDALEQVLTQARRDHPIETCGVVASPEGSLVASRTIPMRNIAASEVFYQFDSREQFQLFSELDDRNETCRVIYHSHTSSEAFPSREDIEYAGSPDAHYLIVSTWKLAAEVARSFRIVQGRVYEERIVISSHA
;
A
#
# COMPACT_ATOMS: atom_id res chain seq x y z
N MET A 1 -10.86 13.92 -2.14
CA MET A 1 -9.53 13.40 -1.81
C MET A 1 -9.09 12.39 -2.87
N ALA A 2 -7.82 12.27 -3.06
CA ALA A 2 -7.28 11.36 -4.05
C ALA A 2 -5.86 10.92 -3.67
N LEU A 3 -5.51 9.70 -4.07
CA LEU A 3 -4.13 9.24 -4.08
C LEU A 3 -3.54 9.57 -5.45
N HIS A 4 -2.47 10.34 -5.48
CA HIS A 4 -1.69 10.57 -6.69
C HIS A 4 -0.50 9.61 -6.69
N ILE A 5 -0.44 8.77 -7.70
CA ILE A 5 0.61 7.74 -7.80
C ILE A 5 1.08 7.65 -9.25
N THR A 6 2.37 7.39 -9.47
CA THR A 6 2.87 7.19 -10.82
C THR A 6 2.40 5.84 -11.37
N ARG A 7 2.27 5.76 -12.69
CA ARG A 7 1.92 4.49 -13.34
C ARG A 7 2.93 3.41 -13.00
N ASP A 8 4.22 3.72 -13.06
CA ASP A 8 5.27 2.74 -12.76
C ASP A 8 5.16 2.19 -11.34
N ALA A 9 4.92 3.07 -10.36
CA ALA A 9 4.79 2.64 -8.97
C ALA A 9 3.60 1.70 -8.79
N LEU A 10 2.45 2.05 -9.37
CA LEU A 10 1.26 1.19 -9.27
C LEU A 10 1.48 -0.15 -9.98
N GLU A 11 2.10 -0.14 -11.15
CA GLU A 11 2.39 -1.38 -11.87
C GLU A 11 3.33 -2.29 -11.10
N GLN A 12 4.31 -1.74 -10.39
CA GLN A 12 5.21 -2.51 -9.53
C GLN A 12 4.43 -3.17 -8.39
N VAL A 13 3.49 -2.46 -7.77
CA VAL A 13 2.62 -3.04 -6.73
C VAL A 13 1.82 -4.21 -7.28
N LEU A 14 1.20 -4.03 -8.46
CA LEU A 14 0.39 -5.07 -9.08
C LEU A 14 1.22 -6.28 -9.48
N THR A 15 2.40 -6.06 -10.03
CA THR A 15 3.31 -7.15 -10.41
C THR A 15 3.74 -7.96 -9.19
N GLN A 16 4.09 -7.28 -8.11
CA GLN A 16 4.46 -7.93 -6.86
C GLN A 16 3.31 -8.76 -6.30
N ALA A 17 2.09 -8.20 -6.32
CA ALA A 17 0.91 -8.88 -5.80
C ALA A 17 0.63 -10.18 -6.57
N ARG A 18 0.75 -10.15 -7.89
CA ARG A 18 0.54 -11.33 -8.73
C ARG A 18 1.62 -12.38 -8.51
N ARG A 19 2.88 -11.94 -8.33
CA ARG A 19 4.00 -12.84 -8.06
C ARG A 19 3.83 -13.56 -6.73
N ASP A 20 3.39 -12.83 -5.69
CA ASP A 20 3.28 -13.37 -4.34
C ASP A 20 1.99 -14.17 -4.10
N HIS A 21 0.97 -13.98 -4.95
CA HIS A 21 -0.28 -14.73 -4.84
C HIS A 21 -0.02 -16.23 -4.66
N PRO A 22 -0.63 -16.95 -3.71
CA PRO A 22 -1.78 -16.56 -2.87
C PRO A 22 -1.40 -15.95 -1.51
N ILE A 23 -0.15 -15.61 -1.28
CA ILE A 23 0.30 -14.91 -0.07
C ILE A 23 0.05 -13.42 -0.27
N GLU A 24 -0.47 -12.73 0.74
CA GLU A 24 -0.66 -11.29 0.67
C GLU A 24 0.68 -10.59 0.50
N THR A 25 0.77 -9.73 -0.50
CA THR A 25 1.91 -8.86 -0.71
C THR A 25 1.79 -7.62 0.17
N CYS A 26 2.89 -6.97 0.45
CA CYS A 26 2.86 -5.70 1.19
C CYS A 26 4.08 -4.85 0.89
N GLY A 27 3.98 -3.56 1.23
CA GLY A 27 5.06 -2.62 1.03
C GLY A 27 4.59 -1.19 1.22
N VAL A 28 5.43 -0.26 0.80
CA VAL A 28 5.12 1.16 0.84
C VAL A 28 5.46 1.82 -0.49
N VAL A 29 4.86 2.96 -0.74
CA VAL A 29 5.24 3.82 -1.86
C VAL A 29 5.58 5.19 -1.29
N ALA A 30 6.79 5.63 -1.57
CA ALA A 30 7.31 6.89 -1.05
C ALA A 30 7.13 8.02 -2.06
N SER A 31 7.03 9.24 -1.53
CA SER A 31 7.05 10.46 -2.35
C SER A 31 8.25 11.31 -1.93
N PRO A 32 8.91 11.99 -2.89
CA PRO A 32 9.99 12.91 -2.53
C PRO A 32 9.46 14.11 -1.78
N GLU A 33 10.33 14.75 -0.99
CA GLU A 33 9.98 15.95 -0.28
C GLU A 33 9.41 16.99 -1.23
N GLY A 34 8.31 17.62 -0.82
CA GLY A 34 7.65 18.64 -1.63
C GLY A 34 6.71 18.11 -2.69
N SER A 35 6.60 16.79 -2.82
CA SER A 35 5.69 16.15 -3.77
C SER A 35 4.62 15.34 -3.03
N LEU A 36 3.39 15.42 -3.53
CA LEU A 36 2.29 14.56 -3.05
C LEU A 36 2.13 13.30 -3.89
N VAL A 37 2.98 13.11 -4.91
CA VAL A 37 2.87 11.99 -5.83
C VAL A 37 3.72 10.83 -5.34
N ALA A 38 3.07 9.70 -5.07
CA ALA A 38 3.75 8.47 -4.70
C ALA A 38 4.44 7.88 -5.93
N SER A 39 5.77 7.71 -5.86
CA SER A 39 6.57 7.38 -7.04
C SER A 39 7.60 6.27 -6.86
N ARG A 40 8.00 5.96 -5.64
CA ARG A 40 9.00 4.93 -5.39
C ARG A 40 8.40 3.80 -4.58
N THR A 41 8.18 2.67 -5.23
CA THR A 41 7.65 1.46 -4.59
C THR A 41 8.78 0.73 -3.87
N ILE A 42 8.55 0.39 -2.61
CA ILE A 42 9.48 -0.34 -1.77
C ILE A 42 8.77 -1.58 -1.26
N PRO A 43 9.01 -2.74 -1.90
CA PRO A 43 8.42 -3.99 -1.44
C PRO A 43 8.93 -4.34 -0.05
N MET A 44 8.03 -4.85 0.78
CA MET A 44 8.36 -5.33 2.11
C MET A 44 7.99 -6.80 2.21
N ARG A 45 8.67 -7.52 3.09
CA ARG A 45 8.37 -8.92 3.32
C ARG A 45 7.15 -9.03 4.24
N ASN A 46 6.21 -9.89 3.87
CA ASN A 46 5.11 -10.26 4.76
C ASN A 46 5.60 -11.39 5.68
N ILE A 47 5.98 -11.06 6.92
CA ILE A 47 6.52 -12.07 7.83
C ILE A 47 5.44 -13.01 8.35
N ALA A 48 4.16 -12.63 8.22
CA ALA A 48 3.06 -13.53 8.55
C ALA A 48 2.92 -14.63 7.50
N ALA A 49 3.43 -14.41 6.29
CA ALA A 49 3.35 -15.34 5.16
C ALA A 49 1.94 -15.90 4.99
N SER A 50 0.91 -15.06 5.17
CA SER A 50 -0.48 -15.47 5.24
C SER A 50 -1.23 -15.07 3.98
N GLU A 51 -2.26 -15.86 3.65
CA GLU A 51 -3.17 -15.57 2.54
C GLU A 51 -4.25 -14.56 2.94
N VAL A 52 -4.35 -14.21 4.22
CA VAL A 52 -5.43 -13.35 4.75
C VAL A 52 -4.94 -12.25 5.67
N PHE A 53 -3.64 -12.12 5.85
CA PHE A 53 -3.06 -11.13 6.76
C PHE A 53 -1.64 -10.77 6.31
N TYR A 54 -1.21 -9.53 6.64
CA TYR A 54 0.17 -9.14 6.42
C TYR A 54 0.73 -8.46 7.66
N GLN A 55 2.04 -8.56 7.80
CA GLN A 55 2.77 -7.89 8.88
C GLN A 55 4.18 -7.58 8.37
N PHE A 56 4.61 -6.34 8.55
CA PHE A 56 5.99 -5.96 8.26
C PHE A 56 6.92 -6.53 9.33
N ASP A 57 8.13 -6.90 8.91
CA ASP A 57 9.20 -7.21 9.84
C ASP A 57 9.64 -5.91 10.52
N SER A 58 9.71 -5.90 11.85
CA SER A 58 10.04 -4.69 12.62
C SER A 58 11.42 -4.12 12.28
N ARG A 59 12.41 -4.98 12.04
CA ARG A 59 13.76 -4.54 11.66
C ARG A 59 13.74 -3.91 10.27
N GLU A 60 13.07 -4.54 9.34
CA GLU A 60 12.94 -4.06 7.97
C GLU A 60 12.20 -2.73 7.95
N GLN A 61 11.16 -2.60 8.75
CA GLN A 61 10.40 -1.36 8.88
C GLN A 61 11.26 -0.23 9.42
N PHE A 62 12.06 -0.50 10.44
CA PHE A 62 12.97 0.49 11.01
C PHE A 62 13.99 0.95 9.97
N GLN A 63 14.59 0.02 9.23
CA GLN A 63 15.53 0.33 8.17
C GLN A 63 14.88 1.18 7.08
N LEU A 64 13.65 0.87 6.71
CA LEU A 64 12.90 1.63 5.73
C LEU A 64 12.72 3.08 6.16
N PHE A 65 12.23 3.31 7.37
CA PHE A 65 11.98 4.68 7.83
C PHE A 65 13.28 5.47 7.98
N SER A 66 14.37 4.84 8.40
CA SER A 66 15.69 5.48 8.43
C SER A 66 16.13 5.88 7.02
N GLU A 67 15.94 5.02 6.04
CA GLU A 67 16.29 5.31 4.65
C GLU A 67 15.43 6.46 4.09
N LEU A 68 14.14 6.46 4.38
CA LEU A 68 13.26 7.53 3.92
C LEU A 68 13.70 8.89 4.49
N ASP A 69 14.06 8.92 5.77
CA ASP A 69 14.57 10.14 6.39
C ASP A 69 15.84 10.62 5.71
N ASP A 70 16.79 9.71 5.45
CA ASP A 70 18.05 10.04 4.81
C ASP A 70 17.85 10.57 3.39
N ARG A 71 16.82 10.10 2.70
CA ARG A 71 16.50 10.49 1.33
C ARG A 71 15.52 11.66 1.23
N ASN A 72 15.07 12.18 2.36
CA ASN A 72 14.02 13.21 2.42
C ASN A 72 12.77 12.79 1.66
N GLU A 73 12.33 11.56 1.93
CA GLU A 73 11.11 11.00 1.36
C GLU A 73 10.06 10.77 2.44
N THR A 74 8.81 10.82 2.04
CA THR A 74 7.67 10.55 2.92
C THR A 74 7.08 9.19 2.57
N CYS A 75 6.73 8.39 3.58
CA CYS A 75 5.92 7.20 3.38
C CYS A 75 4.50 7.65 3.03
N ARG A 76 4.19 7.72 1.74
CA ARG A 76 2.91 8.24 1.27
C ARG A 76 1.83 7.17 1.26
N VAL A 77 2.18 5.94 0.91
CA VAL A 77 1.26 4.83 0.72
C VAL A 77 1.75 3.62 1.49
N ILE A 78 0.83 2.96 2.18
CA ILE A 78 1.04 1.61 2.72
C ILE A 78 0.12 0.71 1.91
N TYR A 79 0.68 -0.31 1.26
CA TYR A 79 -0.11 -1.17 0.40
C TYR A 79 -0.05 -2.63 0.81
N HIS A 80 -1.11 -3.35 0.49
CA HIS A 80 -1.12 -4.81 0.57
C HIS A 80 -2.13 -5.36 -0.42
N SER A 81 -2.11 -6.68 -0.61
CA SER A 81 -3.05 -7.34 -1.50
C SER A 81 -4.05 -8.19 -0.74
N HIS A 82 -5.25 -8.31 -1.30
CA HIS A 82 -6.22 -9.33 -0.93
C HIS A 82 -6.22 -10.38 -2.05
N THR A 83 -6.21 -11.65 -1.67
CA THR A 83 -6.07 -12.74 -2.65
C THR A 83 -7.36 -13.52 -2.88
N SER A 84 -8.34 -13.37 -1.99
CA SER A 84 -9.62 -14.07 -2.08
C SER A 84 -10.82 -13.19 -1.71
N SER A 85 -10.66 -11.87 -1.82
CA SER A 85 -11.73 -10.92 -1.52
C SER A 85 -11.54 -9.62 -2.31
N GLU A 86 -12.54 -8.74 -2.22
CA GLU A 86 -12.47 -7.42 -2.83
C GLU A 86 -11.34 -6.57 -2.24
N ALA A 87 -10.92 -5.54 -2.98
CA ALA A 87 -9.91 -4.58 -2.53
C ALA A 87 -10.51 -3.57 -1.53
N PHE A 88 -11.03 -4.07 -0.43
CA PHE A 88 -11.66 -3.27 0.63
C PHE A 88 -11.05 -3.66 1.98
N PRO A 89 -10.80 -2.70 2.88
CA PRO A 89 -10.17 -3.02 4.17
C PRO A 89 -10.95 -4.05 4.96
N SER A 90 -10.25 -5.08 5.44
CA SER A 90 -10.81 -6.05 6.37
C SER A 90 -10.92 -5.43 7.76
N ARG A 91 -11.59 -6.14 8.68
CA ARG A 91 -11.65 -5.71 10.08
C ARG A 91 -10.25 -5.52 10.66
N GLU A 92 -9.35 -6.45 10.37
CA GLU A 92 -7.97 -6.38 10.86
C GLU A 92 -7.22 -5.21 10.23
N ASP A 93 -7.40 -4.97 8.93
CA ASP A 93 -6.80 -3.82 8.26
C ASP A 93 -7.18 -2.52 8.95
N ILE A 94 -8.44 -2.38 9.34
CA ILE A 94 -8.94 -1.18 10.01
C ILE A 94 -8.37 -1.09 11.42
N GLU A 95 -8.36 -2.21 12.14
CA GLU A 95 -7.87 -2.25 13.53
C GLU A 95 -6.40 -1.90 13.63
N TYR A 96 -5.58 -2.38 12.70
CA TYR A 96 -4.14 -2.16 12.73
C TYR A 96 -3.66 -0.98 11.92
N ALA A 97 -4.56 -0.21 11.32
CA ALA A 97 -4.21 0.99 10.57
C ALA A 97 -3.74 2.08 11.53
N GLY A 98 -2.42 2.27 11.61
CA GLY A 98 -1.82 3.19 12.56
C GLY A 98 -1.31 4.50 11.95
N SER A 99 -1.54 4.74 10.67
CA SER A 99 -0.99 5.91 9.97
C SER A 99 -2.13 6.74 9.35
N PRO A 100 -2.73 7.68 10.11
CA PRO A 100 -3.87 8.44 9.61
C PRO A 100 -3.52 9.35 8.42
N ASP A 101 -2.25 9.67 8.24
CA ASP A 101 -1.80 10.54 7.13
C ASP A 101 -1.42 9.75 5.89
N ALA A 102 -1.36 8.43 5.96
CA ALA A 102 -1.01 7.59 4.82
C ALA A 102 -2.26 7.22 4.01
N HIS A 103 -2.03 6.95 2.72
CA HIS A 103 -3.02 6.32 1.87
C HIS A 103 -2.85 4.81 2.00
N TYR A 104 -3.96 4.10 2.21
CA TYR A 104 -3.94 2.63 2.24
C TYR A 104 -4.42 2.13 0.89
N LEU A 105 -3.48 1.61 0.10
CA LEU A 105 -3.76 1.07 -1.22
C LEU A 105 -3.92 -0.45 -1.10
N ILE A 106 -5.07 -0.95 -1.51
CA ILE A 106 -5.34 -2.38 -1.52
C ILE A 106 -5.52 -2.82 -2.96
N VAL A 107 -4.77 -3.84 -3.36
CA VAL A 107 -4.93 -4.44 -4.68
C VAL A 107 -5.46 -5.85 -4.50
N SER A 108 -6.32 -6.30 -5.42
CA SER A 108 -6.90 -7.63 -5.32
C SER A 108 -6.43 -8.50 -6.48
N THR A 109 -5.96 -9.70 -6.15
CA THR A 109 -5.65 -10.74 -7.12
C THR A 109 -6.75 -11.78 -7.23
N TRP A 110 -7.87 -11.58 -6.53
CA TRP A 110 -9.04 -12.43 -6.60
C TRP A 110 -9.71 -12.30 -7.96
N LYS A 111 -10.04 -13.44 -8.58
CA LYS A 111 -10.59 -13.46 -9.93
C LYS A 111 -11.95 -12.77 -10.06
N LEU A 112 -12.71 -12.71 -8.96
CA LEU A 112 -14.06 -12.14 -8.94
C LEU A 112 -14.10 -10.70 -8.46
N ALA A 113 -12.94 -10.09 -8.21
CA ALA A 113 -12.89 -8.72 -7.71
C ALA A 113 -13.45 -7.75 -8.75
N ALA A 114 -14.29 -6.83 -8.30
CA ALA A 114 -14.86 -5.80 -9.17
C ALA A 114 -13.80 -4.80 -9.63
N GLU A 115 -12.84 -4.48 -8.75
CA GLU A 115 -11.76 -3.56 -9.05
C GLU A 115 -10.43 -4.12 -8.59
N VAL A 116 -9.40 -3.88 -9.38
CA VAL A 116 -8.05 -4.40 -9.10
C VAL A 116 -7.36 -3.60 -8.00
N ALA A 117 -7.62 -2.31 -7.92
CA ALA A 117 -6.95 -1.42 -6.97
C ALA A 117 -7.92 -0.37 -6.44
N ARG A 118 -7.88 -0.15 -5.13
CA ARG A 118 -8.67 0.90 -4.47
C ARG A 118 -7.84 1.51 -3.35
N SER A 119 -8.03 2.81 -3.11
CA SER A 119 -7.29 3.55 -2.10
C SER A 119 -8.22 4.09 -1.02
N PHE A 120 -7.73 4.08 0.21
CA PHE A 120 -8.52 4.47 1.37
C PHE A 120 -7.70 5.32 2.33
N ARG A 121 -8.39 6.21 3.03
CA ARG A 121 -7.86 6.82 4.26
C ARG A 121 -8.56 6.12 5.42
N ILE A 122 -7.79 5.76 6.44
CA ILE A 122 -8.32 5.09 7.63
C ILE A 122 -7.91 5.92 8.84
N VAL A 123 -8.90 6.55 9.47
CA VAL A 123 -8.67 7.49 10.57
C VAL A 123 -9.58 7.11 11.73
N GLN A 124 -8.98 6.74 12.85
CA GLN A 124 -9.72 6.37 14.07
C GLN A 124 -10.82 5.33 13.80
N GLY A 125 -10.48 4.30 13.04
CA GLY A 125 -11.41 3.21 12.72
C GLY A 125 -12.43 3.54 11.63
N ARG A 126 -12.37 4.72 11.04
CA ARG A 126 -13.28 5.12 9.96
C ARG A 126 -12.58 5.02 8.62
N VAL A 127 -13.27 4.44 7.64
CA VAL A 127 -12.75 4.19 6.30
C VAL A 127 -13.35 5.19 5.33
N TYR A 128 -12.50 5.87 4.57
CA TYR A 128 -12.91 6.82 3.54
C TYR A 128 -12.24 6.40 2.23
N GLU A 129 -13.03 5.96 1.27
CA GLU A 129 -12.48 5.64 -0.05
C GLU A 129 -12.17 6.92 -0.80
N GLU A 130 -11.08 6.90 -1.58
CA GLU A 130 -10.64 8.02 -2.39
C GLU A 130 -10.31 7.54 -3.80
N ARG A 131 -10.29 8.49 -4.73
CA ARG A 131 -9.90 8.18 -6.11
C ARG A 131 -8.40 7.90 -6.19
N ILE A 132 -8.02 7.10 -7.18
CA ILE A 132 -6.62 6.91 -7.57
C ILE A 132 -6.41 7.73 -8.85
N VAL A 133 -5.46 8.67 -8.80
CA VAL A 133 -5.10 9.50 -9.94
C VAL A 133 -3.71 9.11 -10.39
N ILE A 134 -3.61 8.66 -11.64
CA ILE A 134 -2.32 8.26 -12.21
C ILE A 134 -1.61 9.52 -12.69
N SER A 135 -0.41 9.73 -12.17
CA SER A 135 0.46 10.82 -12.57
C SER A 135 1.61 10.30 -13.41
N SER A 136 2.03 11.04 -14.42
CA SER A 136 3.16 10.65 -15.25
C SER A 136 4.50 11.02 -14.60
N HIS A 137 4.49 11.95 -13.64
CA HIS A 137 5.70 12.44 -12.97
C HIS A 137 5.50 12.50 -11.47
N ALA A 138 6.60 12.30 -10.78
CA ALA A 138 6.63 12.45 -9.33
C ALA A 138 6.55 13.93 -8.92
#